data_26e68c411d02fae19c285f7b808ce60d
#
_entry.id   26e68c411d02fae19c285f7b808ce60d
#
_cell.length_a   1.000
_cell.length_b   1.000
_cell.length_c   1.000
_cell.angle_alpha   90.00
_cell.angle_beta   90.00
_cell.angle_gamma   90.00
#
_symmetry.space_group_name_H-M   'P 1'
#
loop_
_entity.id
_entity.type
_entity.pdbx_description
1 polymer ?
#
loop_
_entity_poly.entity_id
_entity_poly.type
_entity_poly.pdbx_seq_one_letter_code
_entity_poly.pdbx_strand_id
1 'polypeptide(L)'
;MIHHTMIVAFDEPIPSDELDEYVKGLEELTTGTGAFQSFTARHHLRVPGDDHAPVAVASAVVQLGLADLDALNTAFALPGIGAFINSWQARRPYKAIWVNHEPLA
;
A
#
# COMPACT_ATOMS: atom_id res chain seq x y z
N MET A 1 -12.14 -7.22 13.48
CA MET A 1 -11.04 -6.79 12.59
C MET A 1 -11.59 -6.28 11.26
N ILE A 2 -10.96 -5.26 10.74
CA ILE A 2 -11.19 -4.81 9.37
C ILE A 2 -9.88 -4.82 8.59
N HIS A 3 -9.98 -4.83 7.27
CA HIS A 3 -8.83 -4.70 6.39
C HIS A 3 -8.90 -3.39 5.60
N HIS A 4 -7.73 -2.79 5.38
CA HIS A 4 -7.52 -1.70 4.44
C HIS A 4 -6.69 -2.28 3.30
N THR A 5 -7.33 -2.54 2.17
CA THR A 5 -6.65 -3.11 1.00
C THR A 5 -6.40 -2.01 -0.01
N MET A 6 -5.14 -1.83 -0.37
CA MET A 6 -4.68 -0.74 -1.21
C MET A 6 -4.00 -1.31 -2.47
N ILE A 7 -4.36 -0.76 -3.61
CA ILE A 7 -3.71 -1.05 -4.89
C ILE A 7 -2.85 0.15 -5.24
N VAL A 8 -1.54 -0.08 -5.39
CA VAL A 8 -0.57 0.98 -5.64
C VAL A 8 -0.08 0.89 -7.07
N ALA A 9 -0.15 2.01 -7.80
CA ALA A 9 0.30 2.10 -9.18
C ALA A 9 1.28 3.28 -9.32
N PHE A 10 2.57 2.99 -9.53
CA PHE A 10 3.56 4.03 -9.80
C PHE A 10 3.34 4.57 -11.21
N ASP A 11 3.47 5.89 -11.37
CA ASP A 11 3.20 6.57 -12.64
C ASP A 11 4.17 6.12 -13.73
N GLU A 12 5.43 5.88 -13.36
CA GLU A 12 6.46 5.35 -14.25
C GLU A 12 6.90 3.96 -13.80
N PRO A 13 7.45 3.13 -14.69
CA PRO A 13 7.98 1.83 -14.29
C PRO A 13 8.96 1.96 -13.13
N ILE A 14 8.74 1.20 -12.07
CA ILE A 14 9.61 1.23 -10.90
C ILE A 14 10.46 -0.05 -10.87
N PRO A 15 11.81 0.05 -10.66
CA PRO A 15 12.64 -1.12 -10.49
C PRO A 15 12.18 -1.96 -9.30
N SER A 16 12.32 -3.29 -9.43
CA SER A 16 11.86 -4.23 -8.41
C SER A 16 12.50 -3.98 -7.03
N ASP A 17 13.77 -3.62 -7.00
CA ASP A 17 14.48 -3.32 -5.76
C ASP A 17 13.94 -2.06 -5.08
N GLU A 18 13.56 -1.05 -5.83
CA GLU A 18 12.94 0.16 -5.27
C GLU A 18 11.51 -0.11 -4.78
N LEU A 19 10.77 -0.96 -5.50
CA LEU A 19 9.44 -1.37 -5.03
C LEU A 19 9.55 -2.17 -3.74
N ASP A 20 10.55 -3.04 -3.61
CA ASP A 20 10.85 -3.75 -2.37
C ASP A 20 11.17 -2.77 -1.24
N GLU A 21 11.92 -1.72 -1.53
CA GLU A 21 12.26 -0.68 -0.55
C GLU A 21 10.99 0.03 -0.06
N TYR A 22 10.08 0.38 -0.97
CA TYR A 22 8.80 0.99 -0.64
C TYR A 22 7.97 0.09 0.27
N VAL A 23 7.78 -1.16 -0.13
CA VAL A 23 6.98 -2.13 0.63
C VAL A 23 7.58 -2.40 1.99
N LYS A 24 8.90 -2.60 2.06
CA LYS A 24 9.59 -2.83 3.33
C LYS A 24 9.52 -1.63 4.26
N GLY A 25 9.69 -0.42 3.71
CA GLY A 25 9.57 0.79 4.50
C GLY A 25 8.18 0.98 5.06
N LEU A 26 7.16 0.68 4.28
CA LEU A 26 5.78 0.75 4.73
C LEU A 26 5.50 -0.28 5.81
N GLU A 27 6.01 -1.50 5.67
CA GLU A 27 5.88 -2.55 6.67
C GLU A 27 6.54 -2.15 7.99
N GLU A 28 7.77 -1.66 7.94
CA GLU A 28 8.50 -1.22 9.12
C GLU A 28 7.77 -0.07 9.83
N LEU A 29 7.27 0.89 9.07
CA LEU A 29 6.54 2.02 9.60
C LEU A 29 5.24 1.56 10.30
N THR A 30 4.44 0.76 9.64
CA THR A 30 3.15 0.31 10.18
C THR A 30 3.34 -0.62 11.38
N THR A 31 4.31 -1.52 11.33
CA THR A 31 4.67 -2.38 12.46
C THR A 31 5.15 -1.55 13.64
N GLY A 32 5.97 -0.54 13.39
CA GLY A 32 6.55 0.30 14.43
C GLY A 32 5.54 1.16 15.19
N THR A 33 4.40 1.49 14.60
CA THR A 33 3.36 2.28 15.27
C THR A 33 2.59 1.49 16.32
N GLY A 34 2.55 0.16 16.19
CA GLY A 34 1.71 -0.70 17.03
C GLY A 34 0.21 -0.58 16.76
N ALA A 35 -0.20 0.26 15.80
CA ALA A 35 -1.61 0.49 15.48
C ALA A 35 -2.19 -0.55 14.53
N PHE A 36 -1.33 -1.22 13.76
CA PHE A 36 -1.75 -2.21 12.76
C PHE A 36 -1.54 -3.62 13.28
N GLN A 37 -2.53 -4.47 13.09
CA GLN A 37 -2.50 -5.86 13.56
C GLN A 37 -1.84 -6.80 12.56
N SER A 38 -1.86 -6.44 11.27
CA SER A 38 -1.24 -7.24 10.23
C SER A 38 -0.82 -6.39 9.04
N PHE A 39 0.15 -6.89 8.30
CA PHE A 39 0.64 -6.29 7.05
C PHE A 39 0.94 -7.41 6.08
N THR A 40 0.39 -7.30 4.86
CA THR A 40 0.71 -8.22 3.77
C THR A 40 0.81 -7.42 2.50
N ALA A 41 1.82 -7.71 1.69
CA ALA A 41 2.00 -7.05 0.40
C ALA A 41 2.58 -8.02 -0.63
N ARG A 42 2.21 -7.81 -1.89
CA ARG A 42 2.75 -8.60 -3.01
C ARG A 42 2.91 -7.72 -4.23
N HIS A 43 3.97 -7.97 -4.98
CA HIS A 43 4.18 -7.33 -6.27
C HIS A 43 3.20 -7.86 -7.30
N HIS A 44 2.91 -7.03 -8.30
CA HIS A 44 2.18 -7.49 -9.48
C HIS A 44 2.99 -8.56 -10.23
N LEU A 45 2.32 -9.59 -10.70
CA LEU A 45 2.91 -10.61 -11.55
C LEU A 45 2.59 -10.27 -13.01
N ARG A 46 3.61 -9.84 -13.75
CA ARG A 46 3.45 -9.38 -15.14
C ARG A 46 3.07 -10.52 -16.07
N VAL A 47 2.11 -10.24 -16.93
CA VAL A 47 1.68 -11.14 -18.02
C VAL A 47 1.50 -10.34 -19.30
N PRO A 48 1.56 -10.97 -20.49
CA PRO A 48 1.40 -10.26 -21.76
C PRO A 48 0.08 -9.49 -21.89
N GLY A 49 -0.99 -9.95 -21.25
CA GLY A 49 -2.27 -9.27 -21.26
C GLY A 49 -2.25 -7.89 -20.60
N ASP A 50 -1.23 -7.57 -19.81
CA ASP A 50 -1.08 -6.26 -19.17
C ASP A 50 -1.01 -5.13 -20.19
N ASP A 51 -0.47 -5.40 -21.37
CA ASP A 51 -0.33 -4.40 -22.43
C ASP A 51 -1.69 -3.95 -22.98
N HIS A 52 -2.75 -4.67 -22.68
CA HIS A 52 -4.12 -4.38 -23.13
C HIS A 52 -5.01 -3.85 -22.00
N ALA A 53 -4.45 -3.52 -20.84
CA ALA A 53 -5.22 -2.98 -19.73
C ALA A 53 -5.88 -1.65 -20.12
N PRO A 54 -7.21 -1.51 -19.93
CA PRO A 54 -7.93 -0.31 -20.38
C PRO A 54 -7.50 0.98 -19.66
N VAL A 55 -7.05 0.88 -18.42
CA VAL A 55 -6.63 2.04 -17.62
C VAL A 55 -5.18 1.91 -17.22
N ALA A 56 -4.86 0.92 -16.39
CA ALA A 56 -3.50 0.75 -15.87
C ALA A 56 -3.34 -0.62 -15.26
N VAL A 57 -2.08 -1.05 -15.10
CA VAL A 57 -1.72 -2.21 -14.31
C VAL A 57 -1.03 -1.72 -13.05
N ALA A 58 -1.46 -2.21 -11.89
CA ALA A 58 -0.90 -1.82 -10.61
C ALA A 58 0.50 -2.41 -10.40
N SER A 59 1.26 -1.79 -9.51
CA SER A 59 2.61 -2.25 -9.14
C SER A 59 2.57 -3.27 -8.02
N ALA A 60 1.66 -3.09 -7.06
CA ALA A 60 1.58 -3.93 -5.87
C ALA A 60 0.20 -3.85 -5.21
N VAL A 61 -0.11 -4.86 -4.42
CA VAL A 61 -1.24 -4.86 -3.50
C VAL A 61 -0.70 -4.86 -2.08
N VAL A 62 -1.32 -4.03 -1.21
CA VAL A 62 -0.98 -3.93 0.22
C VAL A 62 -2.25 -4.12 1.02
N GLN A 63 -2.21 -4.98 2.02
CA GLN A 63 -3.34 -5.18 2.91
C GLN A 63 -2.91 -4.98 4.37
N LEU A 64 -3.61 -4.08 5.04
CA LEU A 64 -3.38 -3.76 6.45
C LEU A 64 -4.59 -4.24 7.26
N GLY A 65 -4.32 -4.88 8.39
CA GLY A 65 -5.37 -5.29 9.33
C GLY A 65 -5.40 -4.36 10.54
N LEU A 66 -6.59 -3.97 10.95
CA LEU A 66 -6.81 -3.10 12.11
C LEU A 66 -8.00 -3.62 12.92
N ALA A 67 -8.09 -3.17 14.17
CA ALA A 67 -9.16 -3.63 15.06
C ALA A 67 -10.55 -3.20 14.55
N ASP A 68 -10.67 -1.93 14.15
CA ASP A 68 -11.92 -1.30 13.72
C ASP A 68 -11.65 -0.02 12.92
N LEU A 69 -12.71 0.66 12.50
CA LEU A 69 -12.60 1.91 11.73
C LEU A 69 -12.00 3.05 12.54
N ASP A 70 -12.25 3.10 13.84
CA ASP A 70 -11.66 4.15 14.69
C ASP A 70 -10.14 3.97 14.77
N ALA A 71 -9.66 2.73 14.87
CA ALA A 71 -8.24 2.43 14.83
C ALA A 71 -7.62 2.83 13.50
N LEU A 72 -8.32 2.62 12.39
CA LEU A 72 -7.88 3.04 11.07
C LEU A 72 -7.71 4.55 10.99
N ASN A 73 -8.73 5.30 11.43
CA ASN A 73 -8.69 6.76 11.41
C ASN A 73 -7.54 7.30 12.26
N THR A 74 -7.35 6.74 13.45
CA THR A 74 -6.26 7.12 14.35
C THR A 74 -4.89 6.84 13.73
N ALA A 75 -4.72 5.67 13.14
CA ALA A 75 -3.46 5.26 12.54
C ALA A 75 -3.06 6.16 11.37
N PHE A 76 -3.98 6.47 10.47
CA PHE A 76 -3.69 7.32 9.31
C PHE A 76 -3.52 8.81 9.66
N ALA A 77 -3.87 9.21 10.87
CA ALA A 77 -3.59 10.55 11.37
C ALA A 77 -2.18 10.70 11.96
N LEU A 78 -1.44 9.61 12.13
CA LEU A 78 -0.07 9.65 12.65
C LEU A 78 0.86 10.38 11.68
N PRO A 79 1.70 11.33 12.19
CA PRO A 79 2.57 12.13 11.31
C PRO A 79 3.53 11.31 10.45
N GLY A 80 4.00 10.18 10.95
CA GLY A 80 4.92 9.30 10.22
C GLY A 80 4.32 8.72 8.94
N ILE A 81 3.02 8.46 8.92
CA ILE A 81 2.33 7.95 7.73
C ILE A 81 2.35 9.01 6.62
N GLY A 82 1.94 10.24 6.92
CA GLY A 82 1.96 11.32 5.94
C GLY A 82 3.35 11.64 5.44
N ALA A 83 4.34 11.66 6.32
CA ALA A 83 5.74 11.91 5.97
C ALA A 83 6.27 10.84 5.00
N PHE A 84 5.96 9.58 5.25
CA PHE A 84 6.34 8.48 4.37
C PHE A 84 5.73 8.64 2.98
N ILE A 85 4.43 8.91 2.92
CA ILE A 85 3.72 9.11 1.65
C ILE A 85 4.32 10.27 0.87
N ASN A 86 4.54 11.42 1.52
CA ASN A 86 5.09 12.61 0.87
C ASN A 86 6.50 12.37 0.33
N SER A 87 7.34 11.66 1.09
CA SER A 87 8.70 11.32 0.70
C SER A 87 8.71 10.47 -0.58
N TRP A 88 7.87 9.42 -0.63
CA TRP A 88 7.80 8.57 -1.80
C TRP A 88 7.16 9.28 -3.00
N GLN A 89 6.11 10.08 -2.78
CA GLN A 89 5.49 10.85 -3.86
C GLN A 89 6.48 11.82 -4.52
N ALA A 90 7.38 12.40 -3.73
CA ALA A 90 8.42 13.29 -4.25
C ALA A 90 9.49 12.53 -5.05
N ARG A 91 9.82 11.32 -4.63
CA ARG A 91 10.85 10.49 -5.27
C ARG A 91 10.33 9.72 -6.48
N ARG A 92 9.16 9.09 -6.33
CA ARG A 92 8.51 8.25 -7.34
C ARG A 92 6.99 8.43 -7.23
N PRO A 93 6.39 9.35 -8.00
CA PRO A 93 4.95 9.59 -7.92
C PRO A 93 4.14 8.32 -8.20
N TYR A 94 3.08 8.13 -7.44
CA TYR A 94 2.19 6.99 -7.59
C TYR A 94 0.75 7.37 -7.26
N LYS A 95 -0.18 6.53 -7.69
CA LYS A 95 -1.58 6.60 -7.32
C LYS A 95 -1.94 5.37 -6.52
N ALA A 96 -2.88 5.52 -5.61
CA ALA A 96 -3.41 4.42 -4.84
C ALA A 96 -4.92 4.49 -4.79
N ILE A 97 -5.56 3.35 -4.93
CA ILE A 97 -6.97 3.20 -4.62
C ILE A 97 -7.10 2.19 -3.50
N TRP A 98 -8.09 2.36 -2.65
CA TRP A 98 -8.27 1.45 -1.52
C TRP A 98 -9.73 1.22 -1.21
N VAL A 99 -9.96 0.15 -0.48
CA VAL A 99 -11.26 -0.20 0.07
C VAL A 99 -11.07 -0.69 1.50
N ASN A 100 -11.94 -0.23 2.39
CA ASN A 100 -11.97 -0.73 3.77
C ASN A 100 -13.08 -1.77 3.84
N HIS A 101 -12.76 -2.96 4.34
CA HIS A 101 -13.70 -4.07 4.29
C HIS A 101 -13.47 -5.05 5.45
N GLU A 102 -14.47 -5.86 5.71
CA GLU A 102 -14.35 -6.98 6.63
C GLU A 102 -13.46 -8.06 6.00
N PRO A 103 -12.89 -8.99 6.79
CA PRO A 103 -12.09 -10.08 6.24
C PRO A 103 -12.82 -10.84 5.14
N LEU A 104 -12.10 -11.19 4.07
CA LEU A 104 -12.69 -11.86 2.92
C LEU A 104 -13.01 -13.33 3.16
N ALA A 105 -12.44 -13.93 4.18
CA ALA A 105 -12.68 -15.33 4.51
C ALA A 105 -12.79 -15.54 6.01
#